data_a8f156cad3dd68cadb4cf08ac8d0f2bf
#
_entry.id   a8f156cad3dd68cadb4cf08ac8d0f2bf
#
_cell.length_a   1.000
_cell.length_b   1.000
_cell.length_c   1.000
_cell.angle_alpha   90.00
_cell.angle_beta   90.00
_cell.angle_gamma   90.00
#
_symmetry.space_group_name_H-M   'P 1'
#
loop_
_entity.id
_entity.type
_entity.pdbx_description
1 polymer ?
#
loop_
_entity_poly.entity_id
_entity_poly.type
_entity_poly.pdbx_seq_one_letter_code
_entity_poly.pdbx_strand_id
1 'polypeptide(L)'
;MDATSFGRMIKSGRALAVLGATLMLAACATAPVIHTRMAVGANLAGAHTFAFAPHPGTDHGPYKSLTTQRLEQDVTAQMQARGYSLVAADAEPDLLVDFRLHTRDRVEGDMGPAFMGSYWGGWGPYGWGGGWGAPYGWGWGGYYSDVRTVTSAALTVSVINRQTRSVIWSGTASSDISRHTLYHPDKSLDEAVTQIFVHYPVPAAGH
;
A
#
# COMPACT_ATOMS: atom_id res chain seq x y z
N MET A 1 -25.93 34.45 -46.62
CA MET A 1 -24.94 34.31 -45.52
C MET A 1 -25.70 33.78 -44.33
N ASP A 2 -25.63 32.45 -44.12
CA ASP A 2 -26.55 31.68 -43.30
C ASP A 2 -26.20 31.70 -41.82
N ALA A 3 -27.12 32.22 -41.01
CA ALA A 3 -27.06 32.31 -39.56
C ALA A 3 -27.03 30.92 -38.87
N THR A 4 -27.26 29.84 -39.59
CA THR A 4 -27.31 28.44 -39.09
C THR A 4 -25.95 27.81 -38.89
N SER A 5 -24.88 28.33 -39.49
CA SER A 5 -23.50 27.77 -39.36
C SER A 5 -22.83 28.15 -38.03
N PHE A 6 -23.17 29.29 -37.42
CA PHE A 6 -22.53 29.81 -36.21
C PHE A 6 -23.02 29.08 -34.91
N GLY A 7 -24.27 28.59 -34.91
CA GLY A 7 -24.84 27.89 -33.79
C GLY A 7 -24.30 26.46 -33.57
N ARG A 8 -23.75 25.83 -34.60
CA ARG A 8 -23.22 24.45 -34.55
C ARG A 8 -21.79 24.40 -33.97
N MET A 9 -21.01 25.47 -34.17
CA MET A 9 -19.62 25.53 -33.66
C MET A 9 -19.54 25.76 -32.15
N ILE A 10 -20.54 26.46 -31.57
CA ILE A 10 -20.58 26.73 -30.11
C ILE A 10 -21.00 25.49 -29.30
N LYS A 11 -21.82 24.59 -29.89
CA LYS A 11 -22.25 23.35 -29.22
C LYS A 11 -21.13 22.31 -29.14
N SER A 12 -20.26 22.25 -30.16
CA SER A 12 -19.11 21.29 -30.15
C SER A 12 -18.00 21.69 -29.18
N GLY A 13 -17.75 22.98 -28.99
CA GLY A 13 -16.77 23.47 -28.01
C GLY A 13 -17.17 23.20 -26.54
N ARG A 14 -18.47 23.28 -26.24
CA ARG A 14 -18.98 22.97 -24.89
C ARG A 14 -18.93 21.48 -24.55
N ALA A 15 -19.16 20.60 -25.53
CA ALA A 15 -19.08 19.15 -25.35
C ALA A 15 -17.62 18.68 -25.11
N LEU A 16 -16.65 19.27 -25.81
CA LEU A 16 -15.22 19.00 -25.60
C LEU A 16 -14.70 19.49 -24.25
N ALA A 17 -15.17 20.64 -23.79
CA ALA A 17 -14.78 21.21 -22.50
C ALA A 17 -15.33 20.38 -21.31
N VAL A 18 -16.54 19.83 -21.42
CA VAL A 18 -17.13 18.94 -20.41
C VAL A 18 -16.44 17.58 -20.37
N LEU A 19 -16.05 17.04 -21.52
CA LEU A 19 -15.31 15.76 -21.60
C LEU A 19 -13.91 15.88 -21.00
N GLY A 20 -13.23 17.03 -21.17
CA GLY A 20 -11.93 17.30 -20.57
C GLY A 20 -11.96 17.46 -19.05
N ALA A 21 -13.05 18.02 -18.50
CA ALA A 21 -13.20 18.23 -17.07
C ALA A 21 -13.49 16.92 -16.29
N THR A 22 -14.10 15.92 -16.91
CA THR A 22 -14.40 14.64 -16.28
C THR A 22 -13.19 13.71 -16.16
N LEU A 23 -12.15 13.90 -16.95
CA LEU A 23 -10.92 13.11 -16.83
C LEU A 23 -10.00 13.54 -15.67
N MET A 24 -10.20 14.72 -15.11
CA MET A 24 -9.35 15.23 -14.00
C MET A 24 -9.76 14.77 -12.60
N LEU A 25 -10.90 14.08 -12.42
CA LEU A 25 -11.39 13.65 -11.11
C LEU A 25 -10.94 12.26 -10.67
N ALA A 26 -10.15 11.54 -11.46
CA ALA A 26 -9.76 10.15 -11.16
C ALA A 26 -8.46 10.02 -10.34
N ALA A 27 -7.85 11.11 -9.86
CA ALA A 27 -6.46 11.12 -9.36
C ALA A 27 -6.29 11.19 -7.84
N CYS A 28 -7.28 10.83 -7.03
CA CYS A 28 -7.16 10.87 -5.56
C CYS A 28 -7.11 9.48 -4.89
N ALA A 29 -6.72 8.42 -5.59
CA ALA A 29 -6.34 7.19 -4.93
C ALA A 29 -4.88 7.35 -4.47
N THR A 30 -4.65 7.36 -3.15
CA THR A 30 -3.28 7.35 -2.60
C THR A 30 -2.61 6.07 -3.06
N ALA A 31 -1.64 6.18 -3.97
CA ALA A 31 -0.90 5.04 -4.47
C ALA A 31 -0.13 4.37 -3.32
N PRO A 32 -0.01 3.04 -3.30
CA PRO A 32 0.77 2.35 -2.28
C PRO A 32 2.25 2.74 -2.36
N VAL A 33 2.90 2.82 -1.20
CA VAL A 33 4.35 3.01 -1.12
C VAL A 33 5.03 1.68 -1.44
N ILE A 34 5.90 1.67 -2.46
CA ILE A 34 6.59 0.47 -2.92
C ILE A 34 8.04 0.48 -2.44
N HIS A 35 8.45 -0.63 -1.84
CA HIS A 35 9.84 -0.90 -1.48
C HIS A 35 10.30 -2.21 -2.11
N THR A 36 11.42 -2.21 -2.81
CA THR A 36 12.01 -3.43 -3.37
C THR A 36 13.43 -3.64 -2.84
N ARG A 37 13.81 -4.91 -2.71
CA ARG A 37 15.16 -5.33 -2.35
C ARG A 37 15.58 -6.48 -3.24
N MET A 38 16.85 -6.49 -3.63
CA MET A 38 17.44 -7.55 -4.45
C MET A 38 18.78 -7.98 -3.83
N ALA A 39 19.03 -9.27 -3.79
CA ALA A 39 20.30 -9.80 -3.32
C ALA A 39 21.41 -9.48 -4.33
N VAL A 40 22.61 -9.22 -3.83
CA VAL A 40 23.79 -8.99 -4.66
C VAL A 40 24.09 -10.26 -5.46
N GLY A 41 24.25 -10.13 -6.78
CA GLY A 41 24.52 -11.27 -7.67
C GLY A 41 23.30 -12.13 -8.00
N ALA A 42 22.08 -11.73 -7.63
CA ALA A 42 20.86 -12.44 -8.01
C ALA A 42 20.68 -12.45 -9.52
N ASN A 43 20.51 -13.65 -10.09
CA ASN A 43 20.24 -13.84 -11.52
C ASN A 43 18.79 -14.27 -11.73
N LEU A 44 17.89 -13.31 -11.82
CA LEU A 44 16.48 -13.57 -12.12
C LEU A 44 16.24 -13.85 -13.61
N ALA A 45 17.01 -13.23 -14.49
CA ALA A 45 16.88 -13.40 -15.94
C ALA A 45 17.29 -14.80 -16.42
N GLY A 46 18.09 -15.53 -15.65
CA GLY A 46 18.50 -16.90 -15.97
C GLY A 46 17.52 -17.98 -15.50
N ALA A 47 16.51 -17.62 -14.74
CA ALA A 47 15.46 -18.55 -14.31
C ALA A 47 14.33 -18.59 -15.34
N HIS A 48 13.71 -19.76 -15.53
CA HIS A 48 12.65 -19.98 -16.51
C HIS A 48 11.36 -20.52 -15.89
N THR A 49 11.46 -21.14 -14.73
CA THR A 49 10.35 -21.79 -14.05
C THR A 49 10.14 -21.26 -12.66
N PHE A 50 8.89 -21.21 -12.23
CA PHE A 50 8.56 -20.86 -10.85
C PHE A 50 7.41 -21.73 -10.32
N ALA A 51 7.35 -21.85 -9.01
CA ALA A 51 6.22 -22.40 -8.27
C ALA A 51 5.93 -21.53 -7.04
N PHE A 52 4.78 -21.73 -6.43
CA PHE A 52 4.47 -21.10 -5.14
C PHE A 52 5.02 -21.93 -3.98
N ALA A 53 5.37 -21.25 -2.90
CA ALA A 53 5.78 -21.92 -1.67
C ALA A 53 4.62 -22.80 -1.16
N PRO A 54 4.90 -24.00 -0.62
CA PRO A 54 3.85 -24.92 -0.18
C PRO A 54 3.02 -24.38 0.99
N HIS A 55 3.58 -23.46 1.78
CA HIS A 55 2.92 -22.79 2.88
C HIS A 55 3.18 -21.27 2.79
N PRO A 56 2.44 -20.55 1.94
CA PRO A 56 2.56 -19.10 1.86
C PRO A 56 2.21 -18.45 3.20
N GLY A 57 2.92 -17.37 3.54
CA GLY A 57 2.70 -16.65 4.80
C GLY A 57 1.34 -15.95 4.90
N THR A 58 0.50 -16.03 3.87
CA THR A 58 -0.90 -15.58 3.86
C THR A 58 -1.90 -16.65 4.28
N ASP A 59 -1.46 -17.90 4.42
CA ASP A 59 -2.29 -19.01 4.88
C ASP A 59 -2.13 -19.24 6.38
N HIS A 60 -3.25 -19.33 7.09
CA HIS A 60 -3.30 -19.59 8.52
C HIS A 60 -4.04 -20.91 8.78
N GLY A 61 -3.37 -22.03 8.56
CA GLY A 61 -3.93 -23.35 8.77
C GLY A 61 -3.74 -24.30 7.58
N PRO A 62 -4.49 -25.42 7.54
CA PRO A 62 -4.30 -26.46 6.51
C PRO A 62 -4.93 -26.13 5.16
N TYR A 63 -5.67 -25.03 5.05
CA TYR A 63 -6.40 -24.66 3.84
C TYR A 63 -5.81 -23.41 3.21
N LYS A 64 -5.81 -23.39 1.87
CA LYS A 64 -5.43 -22.22 1.10
C LYS A 64 -6.50 -21.15 1.19
N SER A 65 -6.13 -19.94 1.64
CA SER A 65 -7.05 -18.81 1.77
C SER A 65 -7.47 -18.26 0.40
N LEU A 66 -8.62 -17.56 0.34
CA LEU A 66 -9.04 -16.87 -0.88
C LEU A 66 -8.03 -15.77 -1.29
N THR A 67 -7.44 -15.12 -0.30
CA THR A 67 -6.37 -14.13 -0.51
C THR A 67 -5.17 -14.75 -1.21
N THR A 68 -4.70 -15.92 -0.75
CA THR A 68 -3.59 -16.64 -1.39
C THR A 68 -3.95 -17.04 -2.81
N GLN A 69 -5.15 -17.58 -3.05
CA GLN A 69 -5.60 -17.97 -4.38
C GLN A 69 -5.61 -16.78 -5.34
N ARG A 70 -6.07 -15.61 -4.88
CA ARG A 70 -6.05 -14.38 -5.67
C ARG A 70 -4.64 -13.92 -6.00
N LEU A 71 -3.77 -13.84 -4.98
CA LEU A 71 -2.36 -13.47 -5.16
C LEU A 71 -1.63 -14.40 -6.11
N GLU A 72 -1.89 -15.71 -6.05
CA GLU A 72 -1.34 -16.68 -7.00
C GLU A 72 -1.77 -16.40 -8.44
N GLN A 73 -3.03 -16.04 -8.67
CA GLN A 73 -3.52 -15.68 -10.01
C GLN A 73 -2.83 -14.43 -10.54
N ASP A 74 -2.78 -13.37 -9.74
CA ASP A 74 -2.21 -12.08 -10.15
C ASP A 74 -0.71 -12.19 -10.38
N VAL A 75 0.02 -12.87 -9.49
CA VAL A 75 1.46 -13.07 -9.64
C VAL A 75 1.78 -14.03 -10.80
N THR A 76 0.95 -15.04 -11.03
CA THR A 76 1.10 -15.89 -12.22
C THR A 76 1.06 -15.07 -13.50
N ALA A 77 0.07 -14.19 -13.64
CA ALA A 77 -0.03 -13.31 -14.80
C ALA A 77 1.21 -12.41 -14.96
N GLN A 78 1.70 -11.84 -13.86
CA GLN A 78 2.88 -10.98 -13.86
C GLN A 78 4.17 -11.72 -14.19
N MET A 79 4.34 -12.93 -13.69
CA MET A 79 5.53 -13.78 -13.95
C MET A 79 5.50 -14.32 -15.39
N GLN A 80 4.35 -14.78 -15.88
CA GLN A 80 4.21 -15.26 -17.26
C GLN A 80 4.45 -14.15 -18.28
N ALA A 81 3.97 -12.94 -18.02
CA ALA A 81 4.26 -11.77 -18.87
C ALA A 81 5.78 -11.49 -18.99
N ARG A 82 6.58 -12.00 -18.07
CA ARG A 82 8.05 -11.87 -18.03
C ARG A 82 8.79 -13.11 -18.51
N GLY A 83 8.07 -14.07 -19.07
CA GLY A 83 8.65 -15.29 -19.68
C GLY A 83 8.88 -16.45 -18.73
N TYR A 84 8.41 -16.36 -17.47
CA TYR A 84 8.48 -17.51 -16.56
C TYR A 84 7.30 -18.46 -16.75
N SER A 85 7.52 -19.74 -16.59
CA SER A 85 6.50 -20.79 -16.64
C SER A 85 6.16 -21.28 -15.24
N LEU A 86 4.85 -21.30 -14.90
CA LEU A 86 4.39 -21.92 -13.66
C LEU A 86 4.48 -23.44 -13.79
N VAL A 87 5.12 -24.07 -12.82
CA VAL A 87 5.22 -25.52 -12.70
C VAL A 87 4.75 -25.98 -11.31
N ALA A 88 4.55 -27.28 -11.15
CA ALA A 88 4.22 -27.84 -9.85
C ALA A 88 5.43 -27.73 -8.89
N ALA A 89 5.18 -27.59 -7.59
CA ALA A 89 6.24 -27.38 -6.61
C ALA A 89 7.24 -28.57 -6.51
N ASP A 90 6.82 -29.77 -6.88
CA ASP A 90 7.61 -31.00 -6.97
C ASP A 90 8.41 -31.12 -8.28
N ALA A 91 8.10 -30.31 -9.30
CA ALA A 91 8.78 -30.30 -10.59
C ALA A 91 10.14 -29.57 -10.59
N GLU A 92 10.71 -29.34 -9.41
CA GLU A 92 12.02 -28.68 -9.24
C GLU A 92 12.13 -27.29 -9.91
N PRO A 93 11.24 -26.32 -9.58
CA PRO A 93 11.27 -24.99 -10.15
C PRO A 93 12.59 -24.27 -9.84
N ASP A 94 12.99 -23.32 -10.71
CA ASP A 94 14.13 -22.46 -10.44
C ASP A 94 13.86 -21.50 -9.28
N LEU A 95 12.62 -21.00 -9.21
CA LEU A 95 12.17 -20.00 -8.24
C LEU A 95 10.96 -20.49 -7.44
N LEU A 96 10.93 -20.09 -6.17
CA LEU A 96 9.72 -20.19 -5.35
C LEU A 96 9.21 -18.78 -5.04
N VAL A 97 7.90 -18.60 -5.06
CA VAL A 97 7.25 -17.34 -4.69
C VAL A 97 6.48 -17.52 -3.39
N ASP A 98 6.71 -16.62 -2.44
CA ASP A 98 6.04 -16.58 -1.15
C ASP A 98 5.34 -15.22 -0.96
N PHE A 99 4.24 -15.22 -0.22
CA PHE A 99 3.44 -14.04 0.10
C PHE A 99 3.37 -13.82 1.60
N ARG A 100 3.43 -12.56 2.02
CA ARG A 100 3.14 -12.16 3.39
C ARG A 100 2.26 -10.92 3.40
N LEU A 101 1.19 -10.98 4.16
CA LEU A 101 0.31 -9.84 4.39
C LEU A 101 0.37 -9.49 5.88
N HIS A 102 0.80 -8.27 6.19
CA HIS A 102 0.83 -7.73 7.54
C HIS A 102 -0.10 -6.54 7.67
N THR A 103 -0.85 -6.51 8.74
CA THR A 103 -1.59 -5.33 9.17
C THR A 103 -0.95 -4.75 10.42
N ARG A 104 -0.86 -3.44 10.50
CA ARG A 104 -0.32 -2.72 11.67
C ARG A 104 -1.20 -1.53 12.00
N ASP A 105 -1.59 -1.43 13.25
CA ASP A 105 -2.26 -0.25 13.77
C ASP A 105 -1.22 0.77 14.21
N ARG A 106 -1.40 2.00 13.74
CA ARG A 106 -0.60 3.16 14.12
C ARG A 106 -1.52 4.21 14.74
N VAL A 107 -1.16 4.65 15.93
CA VAL A 107 -1.86 5.76 16.59
C VAL A 107 -1.22 7.05 16.09
N GLU A 108 -1.96 7.84 15.35
CA GLU A 108 -1.60 9.20 14.95
C GLU A 108 -2.30 10.16 15.87
N GLY A 109 -1.54 10.90 16.65
CA GLY A 109 -2.04 11.98 17.49
C GLY A 109 -1.08 13.14 17.41
N ASP A 110 -1.61 14.34 17.21
CA ASP A 110 -0.83 15.56 17.37
C ASP A 110 -0.70 15.80 18.89
N MET A 111 0.44 15.42 19.45
CA MET A 111 0.80 15.82 20.81
C MET A 111 1.14 17.30 20.77
N GLY A 112 0.12 18.16 20.86
CA GLY A 112 0.31 19.58 21.01
C GLY A 112 1.24 19.92 22.18
N PRO A 113 1.84 21.11 22.20
CA PRO A 113 2.88 21.51 23.16
C PRO A 113 2.51 21.40 24.64
N ALA A 114 1.24 21.16 24.97
CA ALA A 114 0.77 20.98 26.35
C ALA A 114 1.35 19.76 27.07
N PHE A 115 1.80 18.72 26.36
CA PHE A 115 2.36 17.51 26.97
C PHE A 115 3.84 17.67 27.35
N MET A 116 4.56 18.59 26.71
CA MET A 116 5.98 18.89 27.06
C MET A 116 6.12 19.71 28.33
N GLY A 117 5.09 20.42 28.76
CA GLY A 117 5.10 21.28 29.98
C GLY A 117 5.00 20.49 31.28
N SER A 118 4.47 19.28 31.27
CA SER A 118 4.26 18.49 32.51
C SER A 118 5.48 17.68 32.94
N TYR A 119 6.47 17.47 32.09
CA TYR A 119 7.61 16.62 32.40
C TYR A 119 8.81 17.40 33.01
N TRP A 120 8.83 18.75 32.94
CA TRP A 120 9.90 19.59 33.44
C TRP A 120 9.50 20.46 34.64
N GLY A 121 8.25 20.38 35.14
CA GLY A 121 7.72 21.23 36.21
C GLY A 121 7.70 20.64 37.62
N GLY A 122 8.34 19.50 37.87
CA GLY A 122 8.16 18.72 39.09
C GLY A 122 9.37 18.62 40.04
N TRP A 123 10.34 19.58 40.03
CA TRP A 123 11.42 19.62 41.04
C TRP A 123 11.67 21.05 41.46
N GLY A 124 10.86 21.53 42.36
CA GLY A 124 11.13 22.72 43.15
C GLY A 124 10.64 22.52 44.59
N PRO A 125 11.53 22.35 45.57
CA PRO A 125 11.14 22.42 46.95
C PRO A 125 10.99 23.91 47.37
N TYR A 126 9.94 24.21 48.14
CA TYR A 126 9.61 25.53 48.70
C TYR A 126 8.78 26.46 47.81
N GLY A 127 7.50 26.42 48.03
CA GLY A 127 6.56 27.42 47.57
C GLY A 127 5.31 27.42 48.41
N TRP A 128 5.43 27.91 49.68
CA TRP A 128 4.28 28.41 50.44
C TRP A 128 3.73 29.62 49.70
N GLY A 129 2.47 29.59 49.35
CA GLY A 129 1.80 30.71 48.71
C GLY A 129 0.31 30.43 48.57
N GLY A 130 -0.39 30.58 49.71
CA GLY A 130 -1.84 30.72 49.68
C GLY A 130 -2.24 31.96 48.91
N GLY A 131 -3.17 31.83 47.98
CA GLY A 131 -3.77 32.90 47.26
C GLY A 131 -5.23 32.61 47.03
N TRP A 132 -6.06 33.22 47.83
CA TRP A 132 -7.49 33.35 47.68
C TRP A 132 -7.86 34.06 46.35
N GLY A 133 -8.77 33.48 45.59
CA GLY A 133 -9.64 34.27 44.71
C GLY A 133 -9.33 34.25 43.24
N ALA A 134 -10.09 33.40 42.50
CA ALA A 134 -10.73 33.90 41.29
C ALA A 134 -11.82 32.89 40.84
N PRO A 135 -13.10 33.19 41.05
CA PRO A 135 -14.19 32.39 40.51
C PRO A 135 -14.66 32.94 39.16
N TYR A 136 -13.83 33.19 38.21
CA TYR A 136 -14.21 33.48 36.82
C TYR A 136 -13.05 33.21 35.87
N GLY A 137 -12.64 31.91 35.77
CA GLY A 137 -11.75 31.44 34.73
C GLY A 137 -12.58 30.80 33.61
N TRP A 138 -12.94 31.55 32.60
CA TRP A 138 -13.45 31.03 31.34
C TRP A 138 -12.32 30.32 30.63
N GLY A 139 -12.02 29.08 31.05
CA GLY A 139 -11.06 28.19 30.42
C GLY A 139 -11.66 27.53 29.19
N TRP A 140 -11.79 28.26 28.11
CA TRP A 140 -11.97 27.70 26.77
C TRP A 140 -10.62 27.21 26.27
N GLY A 141 -10.29 25.96 26.54
CA GLY A 141 -9.03 25.37 26.11
C GLY A 141 -9.07 23.87 26.19
N GLY A 142 -10.19 23.27 25.83
CA GLY A 142 -10.23 21.85 25.52
C GLY A 142 -9.55 21.61 24.18
N TYR A 143 -8.22 21.44 24.20
CA TYR A 143 -7.54 20.85 23.05
C TYR A 143 -7.96 19.40 22.98
N TYR A 144 -8.93 19.08 22.14
CA TYR A 144 -9.19 17.73 21.73
C TYR A 144 -7.98 17.28 20.94
N SER A 145 -7.10 16.49 21.55
CA SER A 145 -6.12 15.72 20.82
C SER A 145 -6.94 14.69 20.00
N ASP A 146 -7.07 14.94 18.72
CA ASP A 146 -7.70 14.03 17.78
C ASP A 146 -6.73 12.83 17.60
N VAL A 147 -6.87 11.86 18.52
CA VAL A 147 -6.08 10.62 18.46
C VAL A 147 -6.79 9.71 17.47
N ARG A 148 -6.19 9.56 16.31
CA ARG A 148 -6.71 8.71 15.24
C ARG A 148 -5.88 7.43 15.15
N THR A 149 -6.55 6.30 15.21
CA THR A 149 -5.92 5.02 14.87
C THR A 149 -6.01 4.81 13.36
N VAL A 150 -4.85 4.69 12.71
CA VAL A 150 -4.73 4.37 11.29
C VAL A 150 -4.21 2.94 11.18
N THR A 151 -4.98 2.08 10.53
CA THR A 151 -4.54 0.72 10.22
C THR A 151 -3.88 0.72 8.84
N SER A 152 -2.66 0.27 8.75
CA SER A 152 -1.93 0.08 7.50
C SER A 152 -1.77 -1.40 7.17
N ALA A 153 -1.80 -1.72 5.88
CA ALA A 153 -1.50 -3.05 5.36
C ALA A 153 -0.23 -3.02 4.52
N ALA A 154 0.55 -4.09 4.60
CA ALA A 154 1.74 -4.29 3.79
C ALA A 154 1.70 -5.70 3.17
N LEU A 155 1.63 -5.75 1.84
CA LEU A 155 1.78 -6.98 1.06
C LEU A 155 3.23 -7.11 0.63
N THR A 156 3.88 -8.21 0.97
CA THR A 156 5.22 -8.56 0.50
C THR A 156 5.16 -9.78 -0.40
N VAL A 157 5.73 -9.67 -1.60
CA VAL A 157 6.02 -10.77 -2.51
C VAL A 157 7.50 -11.05 -2.45
N SER A 158 7.88 -12.29 -2.14
CA SER A 158 9.28 -12.73 -2.05
C SER A 158 9.58 -13.77 -3.13
N VAL A 159 10.67 -13.59 -3.86
CA VAL A 159 11.18 -14.54 -4.82
C VAL A 159 12.43 -15.21 -4.23
N ILE A 160 12.38 -16.52 -4.13
CA ILE A 160 13.35 -17.37 -3.46
C ILE A 160 14.04 -18.21 -4.52
N ASN A 161 15.36 -18.26 -4.52
CA ASN A 161 16.10 -19.24 -5.30
C ASN A 161 15.96 -20.61 -4.61
N ARG A 162 15.41 -21.60 -5.33
CA ARG A 162 15.13 -22.92 -4.78
C ARG A 162 16.40 -23.66 -4.35
N GLN A 163 17.47 -23.55 -5.13
CA GLN A 163 18.72 -24.28 -4.88
C GLN A 163 19.43 -23.76 -3.62
N THR A 164 19.55 -22.44 -3.49
CA THR A 164 20.21 -21.81 -2.35
C THR A 164 19.28 -21.58 -1.16
N ARG A 165 17.97 -21.76 -1.34
CA ARG A 165 16.91 -21.49 -0.34
C ARG A 165 16.98 -20.08 0.24
N SER A 166 17.42 -19.13 -0.55
CA SER A 166 17.56 -17.73 -0.14
C SER A 166 16.63 -16.83 -0.91
N VAL A 167 16.09 -15.80 -0.23
CA VAL A 167 15.33 -14.74 -0.89
C VAL A 167 16.30 -13.94 -1.75
N ILE A 168 16.05 -13.89 -3.05
CA ILE A 168 16.89 -13.17 -4.01
C ILE A 168 16.25 -11.85 -4.45
N TRP A 169 14.94 -11.72 -4.32
CA TRP A 169 14.22 -10.47 -4.53
C TRP A 169 12.99 -10.40 -3.63
N SER A 170 12.64 -9.22 -3.20
CA SER A 170 11.37 -8.96 -2.52
C SER A 170 10.82 -7.59 -2.88
N GLY A 171 9.51 -7.52 -3.08
CA GLY A 171 8.77 -6.28 -3.27
C GLY A 171 7.67 -6.16 -2.23
N THR A 172 7.55 -5.00 -1.60
CA THR A 172 6.53 -4.71 -0.59
C THR A 172 5.73 -3.48 -1.01
N ALA A 173 4.41 -3.63 -1.04
CA ALA A 173 3.47 -2.53 -1.20
C ALA A 173 2.82 -2.24 0.15
N SER A 174 2.87 -1.00 0.60
CA SER A 174 2.27 -0.57 1.87
C SER A 174 1.27 0.55 1.62
N SER A 175 0.09 0.45 2.21
CA SER A 175 -0.94 1.49 2.16
C SER A 175 -1.76 1.51 3.44
N ASP A 176 -2.36 2.67 3.73
CA ASP A 176 -3.35 2.77 4.79
C ASP A 176 -4.66 2.11 4.36
N ILE A 177 -5.28 1.38 5.27
CA ILE A 177 -6.56 0.72 5.01
C ILE A 177 -7.65 1.79 4.99
N SER A 178 -8.12 2.11 3.80
CA SER A 178 -9.25 3.02 3.59
C SER A 178 -10.57 2.26 3.55
N ARG A 179 -11.69 2.99 3.57
CA ARG A 179 -13.00 2.38 3.32
C ARG A 179 -13.05 1.69 1.96
N HIS A 180 -12.40 2.25 0.93
CA HIS A 180 -12.31 1.63 -0.39
C HIS A 180 -11.62 0.26 -0.34
N THR A 181 -10.51 0.14 0.40
CA THR A 181 -9.78 -1.12 0.59
C THR A 181 -10.66 -2.18 1.27
N LEU A 182 -11.48 -1.78 2.26
CA LEU A 182 -12.38 -2.69 2.97
C LEU A 182 -13.52 -3.21 2.09
N TYR A 183 -14.07 -2.36 1.20
CA TYR A 183 -15.17 -2.75 0.31
C TYR A 183 -14.71 -3.44 -0.99
N HIS A 184 -13.45 -3.25 -1.38
CA HIS A 184 -12.86 -3.81 -2.61
C HIS A 184 -11.49 -4.42 -2.35
N PRO A 185 -11.38 -5.43 -1.45
CA PRO A 185 -10.09 -6.01 -1.07
C PRO A 185 -9.35 -6.63 -2.25
N ASP A 186 -10.05 -7.32 -3.15
CA ASP A 186 -9.45 -7.98 -4.32
C ASP A 186 -8.80 -6.96 -5.26
N LYS A 187 -9.50 -5.86 -5.56
CA LYS A 187 -8.96 -4.80 -6.40
C LYS A 187 -7.71 -4.15 -5.79
N SER A 188 -7.71 -3.96 -4.48
CA SER A 188 -6.55 -3.42 -3.77
C SER A 188 -5.36 -4.36 -3.80
N LEU A 189 -5.58 -5.68 -3.77
CA LEU A 189 -4.53 -6.69 -3.94
C LEU A 189 -3.97 -6.69 -5.36
N ASP A 190 -4.82 -6.67 -6.39
CA ASP A 190 -4.41 -6.59 -7.80
C ASP A 190 -3.54 -5.36 -8.08
N GLU A 191 -3.96 -4.19 -7.56
CA GLU A 191 -3.21 -2.94 -7.67
C GLU A 191 -1.85 -3.06 -6.97
N ALA A 192 -1.81 -3.62 -5.75
CA ALA A 192 -0.58 -3.80 -5.00
C ALA A 192 0.41 -4.72 -5.73
N VAL A 193 -0.06 -5.88 -6.23
CA VAL A 193 0.78 -6.80 -7.02
C VAL A 193 1.29 -6.12 -8.28
N THR A 194 0.42 -5.45 -9.02
CA THR A 194 0.82 -4.73 -10.25
C THR A 194 1.91 -3.70 -9.96
N GLN A 195 1.75 -2.88 -8.93
CA GLN A 195 2.73 -1.86 -8.54
C GLN A 195 4.06 -2.46 -8.06
N ILE A 196 4.02 -3.58 -7.33
CA ILE A 196 5.22 -4.33 -6.95
C ILE A 196 5.99 -4.77 -8.19
N PHE A 197 5.30 -5.32 -9.18
CA PHE A 197 5.93 -5.87 -10.40
C PHE A 197 6.36 -4.80 -11.41
N VAL A 198 5.90 -3.55 -11.32
CA VAL A 198 6.50 -2.42 -12.06
C VAL A 198 8.00 -2.28 -11.73
N HIS A 199 8.40 -2.62 -10.49
CA HIS A 199 9.77 -2.53 -10.01
C HIS A 199 10.51 -3.87 -10.05
N TYR A 200 9.95 -4.88 -10.70
CA TYR A 200 10.62 -6.18 -10.86
C TYR A 200 11.77 -6.08 -11.86
N PRO A 201 12.95 -6.68 -11.59
CA PRO A 201 14.15 -6.47 -12.41
C PRO A 201 14.05 -6.98 -13.86
N VAL A 202 13.18 -7.98 -14.10
CA VAL A 202 12.94 -8.51 -15.46
C VAL A 202 11.70 -7.85 -16.03
N PRO A 203 11.80 -7.10 -17.15
CA PRO A 203 10.66 -6.43 -17.75
C PRO A 203 9.67 -7.44 -18.35
N ALA A 204 8.41 -7.05 -18.46
CA ALA A 204 7.42 -7.84 -19.20
C ALA A 204 7.75 -7.82 -20.70
N ALA A 205 7.59 -8.97 -21.36
CA ALA A 205 7.75 -9.05 -22.81
C ALA A 205 6.63 -8.24 -23.49
N GLY A 206 6.99 -7.16 -24.20
CA GLY A 206 6.02 -6.33 -24.93
C GLY A 206 5.95 -4.85 -24.52
N HIS A 207 6.89 -4.37 -23.71
CA HIS A 207 7.08 -2.93 -23.45
C HIS A 207 8.46 -2.47 -23.95
#